data_3d03b335a6dd1d26ff9e8e2ab2e4ae7a
#
_entry.id   3d03b335a6dd1d26ff9e8e2ab2e4ae7a
#
_cell.length_a   1.000
_cell.length_b   1.000
_cell.length_c   1.000
_cell.angle_alpha   90.00
_cell.angle_beta   90.00
_cell.angle_gamma   90.00
#
_symmetry.space_group_name_H-M   'P 1'
#
loop_
_entity.id
_entity.type
_entity.pdbx_description
1 polymer ?
#
loop_
_entity_poly.entity_id
_entity_poly.type
_entity_poly.pdbx_seq_one_letter_code
_entity_poly.pdbx_strand_id
1 'polypeptide(L)'
;MLHLTTQNFDICRMNHWQFSSDTPAKAGPEHPTLAVVMFYAVWCGKCAMMRPVIEDLEKKYQKKYFGSICFFEVETSESALLAAQYQTALLPAFLIF
;
A
#
# COMPACT_ATOMS: atom_id res chain seq x y z
N MET A 1 -4.66 3.67 -4.14
CA MET A 1 -3.92 2.64 -3.39
C MET A 1 -4.74 1.36 -3.35
N LEU A 2 -4.09 0.24 -3.60
CA LEU A 2 -4.75 -1.05 -3.48
C LEU A 2 -4.92 -1.40 -2.00
N HIS A 3 -6.09 -1.94 -1.67
CA HIS A 3 -6.44 -2.25 -0.29
C HIS A 3 -5.95 -3.65 0.08
N LEU A 4 -5.18 -3.76 1.16
CA LEU A 4 -4.69 -5.03 1.67
C LEU A 4 -5.32 -5.33 3.03
N THR A 5 -5.45 -6.61 3.31
CA THR A 5 -5.96 -7.11 4.58
C THR A 5 -5.02 -8.14 5.16
N THR A 6 -5.30 -8.58 6.39
CA THR A 6 -4.54 -9.67 7.01
C THR A 6 -4.53 -10.92 6.13
N GLN A 7 -5.64 -11.18 5.40
CA GLN A 7 -5.76 -12.38 4.58
C GLN A 7 -4.90 -12.34 3.31
N ASN A 8 -4.67 -11.17 2.73
CA ASN A 8 -4.00 -11.11 1.43
C ASN A 8 -2.60 -10.46 1.46
N PHE A 9 -2.19 -9.93 2.60
CA PHE A 9 -0.91 -9.22 2.69
C PHE A 9 0.27 -10.12 2.36
N ASP A 10 0.34 -11.29 2.99
CA ASP A 10 1.47 -12.19 2.79
C ASP A 10 1.52 -12.73 1.36
N ILE A 11 0.36 -13.05 0.79
CA ILE A 11 0.28 -13.51 -0.59
C ILE A 11 0.79 -12.43 -1.54
N CYS A 12 0.35 -11.20 -1.32
CA CYS A 12 0.79 -10.08 -2.14
C CYS A 12 2.30 -9.87 -2.03
N ARG A 13 2.83 -9.94 -0.82
CA ARG A 13 4.27 -9.79 -0.57
C ARG A 13 5.07 -10.91 -1.24
N MET A 14 4.59 -12.14 -1.14
CA MET A 14 5.24 -13.29 -1.77
C MET A 14 5.24 -13.18 -3.29
N ASN A 15 4.25 -12.53 -3.85
CA ASN A 15 4.16 -12.29 -5.29
C ASN A 15 4.83 -10.98 -5.70
N HIS A 16 5.76 -10.50 -4.90
CA HIS A 16 6.54 -9.29 -5.19
C HIS A 16 5.65 -8.06 -5.40
N TRP A 17 4.56 -7.97 -4.62
CA TRP A 17 3.61 -6.85 -4.64
C TRP A 17 2.82 -6.71 -5.93
N GLN A 18 2.78 -7.75 -6.75
CA GLN A 18 1.92 -7.82 -7.92
C GLN A 18 0.56 -8.35 -7.48
N PHE A 19 -0.33 -7.45 -7.13
CA PHE A 19 -1.60 -7.85 -6.55
C PHE A 19 -2.79 -7.67 -7.47
N SER A 20 -2.76 -6.74 -8.40
CA SER A 20 -3.94 -6.43 -9.19
C SER A 20 -4.13 -7.45 -10.31
N SER A 21 -5.28 -8.13 -10.30
CA SER A 21 -5.66 -9.01 -11.39
C SER A 21 -5.99 -8.25 -12.67
N ASP A 22 -6.28 -6.96 -12.54
CA ASP A 22 -6.65 -6.11 -13.66
C ASP A 22 -5.45 -5.46 -14.31
N THR A 23 -4.27 -5.66 -13.75
CA THR A 23 -3.07 -5.03 -14.27
C THR A 23 -2.62 -5.77 -15.52
N PRO A 24 -2.66 -5.14 -16.68
CA PRO A 24 -2.18 -5.79 -17.89
C PRO A 24 -0.66 -5.98 -17.82
N ALA A 25 -0.15 -6.86 -18.65
CA ALA A 25 1.28 -6.96 -18.82
C ALA A 25 1.84 -5.60 -19.19
N LYS A 26 2.84 -5.15 -18.46
CA LYS A 26 3.39 -3.81 -18.62
C LYS A 26 4.79 -3.84 -19.18
N ALA A 27 5.07 -2.84 -19.97
CA ALA A 27 6.45 -2.50 -20.25
C ALA A 27 7.03 -1.97 -18.96
N GLY A 28 8.10 -2.52 -18.49
CA GLY A 28 8.71 -2.13 -17.23
C GLY A 28 9.15 -3.33 -16.44
N PRO A 29 9.58 -3.12 -15.20
CA PRO A 29 10.06 -4.22 -14.37
C PRO A 29 8.96 -5.24 -14.14
N GLU A 30 9.34 -6.49 -14.11
CA GLU A 30 8.43 -7.60 -13.87
C GLU A 30 7.84 -7.52 -12.46
N HIS A 31 8.60 -6.97 -11.52
CA HIS A 31 8.20 -6.83 -10.14
C HIS A 31 8.40 -5.39 -9.68
N PRO A 32 7.51 -4.88 -8.79
CA PRO A 32 7.80 -3.60 -8.14
C PRO A 32 9.09 -3.68 -7.36
N THR A 33 9.84 -2.58 -7.35
CA THR A 33 11.06 -2.46 -6.57
C THR A 33 10.75 -2.10 -5.12
N LEU A 34 9.71 -1.28 -4.93
CA LEU A 34 9.30 -0.80 -3.63
C LEU A 34 7.79 -0.91 -3.46
N ALA A 35 7.37 -1.24 -2.26
CA ALA A 35 5.98 -1.17 -1.87
C ALA A 35 5.84 -0.20 -0.70
N VAL A 36 5.00 0.80 -0.87
CA VAL A 36 4.68 1.76 0.18
C VAL A 36 3.33 1.38 0.74
N VAL A 37 3.26 1.07 2.03
CA VAL A 37 2.03 0.64 2.68
C VAL A 37 1.62 1.67 3.71
N MET A 38 0.44 2.25 3.53
CA MET A 38 -0.15 3.21 4.47
C MET A 38 -1.08 2.48 5.42
N PHE A 39 -0.76 2.50 6.69
CA PHE A 39 -1.65 2.01 7.74
C PHE A 39 -2.50 3.19 8.22
N TYR A 40 -3.81 3.00 8.23
CA TYR A 40 -4.75 4.06 8.59
C TYR A 40 -5.94 3.48 9.35
N ALA A 41 -6.77 4.37 9.87
CA ALA A 41 -8.04 3.99 10.47
C ALA A 41 -9.13 4.94 9.95
N VAL A 42 -10.35 4.43 9.85
CA VAL A 42 -11.46 5.24 9.34
C VAL A 42 -11.78 6.44 10.24
N TRP A 43 -11.47 6.33 11.54
CA TRP A 43 -11.69 7.40 12.49
C TRP A 43 -10.53 8.40 12.57
N CYS A 44 -9.46 8.18 11.85
CA CYS A 44 -8.24 8.98 11.92
C CYS A 44 -8.33 10.20 11.00
N GLY A 45 -8.52 11.38 11.58
CA GLY A 45 -8.60 12.62 10.80
C GLY A 45 -7.33 12.94 10.03
N LYS A 46 -6.16 12.69 10.64
CA LYS A 46 -4.87 12.91 9.96
C LYS A 46 -4.73 12.00 8.74
N CYS A 47 -5.22 10.77 8.84
CA CYS A 47 -5.20 9.84 7.72
C CYS A 47 -6.04 10.36 6.56
N ALA A 48 -7.22 10.88 6.86
CA ALA A 48 -8.09 11.45 5.84
C ALA A 48 -7.44 12.65 5.15
N MET A 49 -6.73 13.48 5.91
CA MET A 49 -6.03 14.63 5.37
C MET A 49 -4.85 14.23 4.48
N MET A 50 -4.16 13.16 4.83
CA MET A 50 -3.00 12.69 4.08
C MET A 50 -3.36 11.92 2.82
N ARG A 51 -4.55 11.33 2.77
CA ARG A 51 -4.94 10.47 1.65
C ARG A 51 -4.81 11.15 0.28
N PRO A 52 -5.34 12.37 0.06
CA PRO A 52 -5.18 13.01 -1.25
C PRO A 52 -3.72 13.23 -1.63
N VAL A 53 -2.88 13.55 -0.64
CA VAL A 53 -1.45 13.76 -0.88
C VAL A 53 -0.80 12.48 -1.34
N ILE A 54 -1.10 11.37 -0.67
CA ILE A 54 -0.53 10.07 -1.02
C ILE A 54 -1.04 9.59 -2.37
N GLU A 55 -2.32 9.83 -2.68
CA GLU A 55 -2.88 9.46 -3.98
C GLU A 55 -2.25 10.26 -5.11
N ASP A 56 -1.93 11.52 -4.88
CA ASP A 56 -1.21 12.33 -5.86
C ASP A 56 0.20 11.81 -6.06
N LEU A 57 0.89 11.44 -4.99
CA LEU A 57 2.20 10.83 -5.08
C LEU A 57 2.16 9.51 -5.83
N GLU A 58 1.14 8.70 -5.57
CA GLU A 58 0.96 7.43 -6.27
C GLU A 58 0.88 7.65 -7.77
N LYS A 59 0.04 8.58 -8.21
CA LYS A 59 -0.11 8.89 -9.63
C LYS A 59 1.21 9.35 -10.24
N LYS A 60 1.91 10.22 -9.53
CA LYS A 60 3.18 10.78 -9.99
C LYS A 60 4.24 9.70 -10.15
N TYR A 61 4.37 8.84 -9.14
CA TYR A 61 5.42 7.83 -9.16
C TYR A 61 5.09 6.64 -10.05
N GLN A 62 3.82 6.28 -10.20
CA GLN A 62 3.45 5.26 -11.17
C GLN A 62 3.80 5.70 -12.58
N LYS A 63 3.58 6.96 -12.89
CA LYS A 63 3.90 7.50 -14.20
C LYS A 63 5.41 7.60 -14.42
N LYS A 64 6.14 8.05 -13.39
CA LYS A 64 7.58 8.29 -13.49
C LYS A 64 8.38 7.00 -13.53
N TYR A 65 7.97 6.00 -12.77
CA TYR A 65 8.76 4.78 -12.55
C TYR A 65 8.13 3.53 -13.14
N PHE A 66 7.11 3.69 -13.97
CA PHE A 66 6.50 2.58 -14.74
C PHE A 66 6.08 1.40 -13.87
N GLY A 67 5.52 1.68 -12.70
CA GLY A 67 5.04 0.63 -11.82
C GLY A 67 6.08 -0.02 -10.93
N SER A 68 7.31 0.53 -10.89
CA SER A 68 8.34 0.04 -9.96
C SER A 68 8.01 0.32 -8.51
N ILE A 69 7.14 1.29 -8.24
CA ILE A 69 6.72 1.65 -6.91
C ILE A 69 5.21 1.47 -6.84
N CYS A 70 4.77 0.64 -5.91
CA CYS A 70 3.35 0.39 -5.70
C CYS A 70 2.93 0.91 -4.33
N PHE A 71 1.71 1.43 -4.28
CA PHE A 71 1.14 1.98 -3.06
C PHE A 71 -0.04 1.14 -2.62
N PHE A 72 -0.03 0.79 -1.34
CA PHE A 72 -1.08 -0.03 -0.74
C PHE A 72 -1.59 0.62 0.53
N GLU A 73 -2.78 0.21 0.96
CA GLU A 73 -3.36 0.69 2.20
C GLU A 73 -3.84 -0.47 3.05
N VAL A 74 -3.74 -0.31 4.37
CA VAL A 74 -4.23 -1.28 5.35
C VAL A 74 -5.02 -0.52 6.40
N GLU A 75 -6.27 -0.93 6.63
CA GLU A 75 -7.09 -0.35 7.70
C GLU A 75 -6.87 -1.15 8.98
N THR A 76 -6.45 -0.47 10.05
CA THR A 76 -5.95 -1.15 11.23
C THR A 76 -7.01 -1.89 12.03
N SER A 77 -8.26 -1.43 12.00
CA SER A 77 -9.35 -2.12 12.70
C SER A 77 -9.76 -3.39 11.95
N GLU A 78 -9.78 -3.33 10.63
CA GLU A 78 -10.08 -4.48 9.80
C GLU A 78 -8.97 -5.53 9.85
N SER A 79 -7.73 -5.07 9.95
CA SER A 79 -6.53 -5.91 9.87
C SER A 79 -5.71 -5.78 11.13
N ALA A 80 -6.33 -6.04 12.28
CA ALA A 80 -5.73 -5.81 13.59
C ALA A 80 -4.46 -6.64 13.82
N LEU A 81 -4.43 -7.87 13.34
CA LEU A 81 -3.25 -8.72 13.50
C LEU A 81 -2.07 -8.15 12.71
N LEU A 82 -2.33 -7.69 11.51
CA LEU A 82 -1.30 -7.09 10.68
C LEU A 82 -0.78 -5.79 11.30
N ALA A 83 -1.69 -4.97 11.80
CA ALA A 83 -1.33 -3.72 12.46
C ALA A 83 -0.45 -3.97 13.69
N ALA A 84 -0.79 -4.99 14.46
CA ALA A 84 0.00 -5.36 15.65
C ALA A 84 1.38 -5.88 15.26
N GLN A 85 1.44 -6.67 14.20
CA GLN A 85 2.71 -7.24 13.71
C GLN A 85 3.72 -6.14 13.38
N TYR A 86 3.26 -5.04 12.80
CA TYR A 86 4.13 -3.95 12.39
C TYR A 86 4.11 -2.77 13.35
N GLN A 87 3.46 -2.90 14.50
CA GLN A 87 3.46 -1.91 15.57
C GLN A 87 3.02 -0.52 15.10
N THR A 88 1.93 -0.47 14.37
CA THR A 88 1.43 0.77 13.78
C THR A 88 0.44 1.48 14.70
N ALA A 89 0.88 1.81 15.90
CA ALA A 89 0.03 2.45 16.91
C ALA A 89 -0.26 3.92 16.59
N LEU A 90 0.69 4.61 15.97
CA LEU A 90 0.52 6.01 15.59
C LEU A 90 0.14 6.09 14.13
N LEU A 91 -0.98 6.76 13.82
CA LEU A 91 -1.52 6.81 12.47
C LEU A 91 -1.52 8.24 11.93
N PRO A 92 -1.33 8.41 10.63
CA PRO A 92 -1.02 7.36 9.66
C PRO A 92 0.41 6.85 9.83
N ALA A 93 0.62 5.56 9.55
CA ALA A 93 1.94 4.96 9.54
C ALA A 93 2.28 4.49 8.13
N PHE A 94 3.53 4.68 7.73
CA PHE A 94 3.99 4.29 6.40
C PHE A 94 5.14 3.31 6.55
N LEU A 95 5.02 2.18 5.89
CA LEU A 95 6.10 1.20 5.83
C LEU A 95 6.51 1.01 4.39
N ILE A 96 7.81 0.82 4.19
CA ILE A 96 8.36 0.60 2.85
C ILE A 96 9.01 -0.77 2.83
N PHE A 97 8.61 -1.55 1.86
CA PHE A 97 9.11 -2.90 1.67
C PHE A 97 9.90 -3.04 0.39
#